data_26306f5a8500d98fe9770e21890a7185
#
_entry.id   26306f5a8500d98fe9770e21890a7185
#
_cell.length_a   1.000
_cell.length_b   1.000
_cell.length_c   1.000
_cell.angle_alpha   90.00
_cell.angle_beta   90.00
_cell.angle_gamma   90.00
#
_symmetry.space_group_name_H-M   'P 1'
#
loop_
_entity.id
_entity.type
_entity.pdbx_description
1 polymer ?
#
loop_
_entity_poly.entity_id
_entity_poly.type
_entity_poly.pdbx_seq_one_letter_code
_entity_poly.pdbx_strand_id
1 'polypeptide(L)'
;MKKKLINIFLAGLILSVTGCGNTENNSAGGIQPQTEKSSGDTVQEAEGGEMSEETSEGTNGSGSVTEGTEVYRGFIMDNVLHSESDGDIHYHVHIPERYDGSEPYALFFTLPGYEGLYFQGVGENLYSEDFGFTAQEYVKDMIIVAPQLSDWGETSADQTIALVEYFLKNYNIDRSRVYGEGYSGGGETMSLVMGKRPELFTAYLQCSSQWDGAYEPVAESRTAVRFVIGEEDEYYGSQPSREAYNTLHDLYEKEGLSQEEIDELLVLDIKDEDYFTSQGVAYQHGGGNLFAEDDQVMGWLFSK
;
A
#
# COMPACT_ATOMS: atom_id res chain seq x y z
N MET A 1 29.14 -7.61 25.62
CA MET A 1 28.47 -8.77 25.02
C MET A 1 27.16 -8.98 25.77
N LYS A 2 26.06 -8.42 25.31
CA LYS A 2 24.71 -8.64 25.86
C LYS A 2 23.95 -9.47 24.83
N LYS A 3 23.63 -10.72 25.17
CA LYS A 3 22.82 -11.61 24.32
C LYS A 3 21.38 -11.09 24.33
N LYS A 4 20.88 -10.67 23.18
CA LYS A 4 19.45 -10.45 22.96
C LYS A 4 18.78 -11.82 22.85
N LEU A 5 17.79 -12.09 23.68
CA LEU A 5 16.89 -13.23 23.52
C LEU A 5 15.82 -12.85 22.47
N ILE A 6 15.84 -13.57 21.38
CA ILE A 6 14.78 -13.50 20.36
C ILE A 6 13.69 -14.47 20.81
N ASN A 7 12.52 -13.96 21.09
CA ASN A 7 11.32 -14.77 21.31
C ASN A 7 10.69 -15.11 19.95
N ILE A 8 10.84 -16.36 19.55
CA ILE A 8 10.15 -16.92 18.39
C ILE A 8 8.78 -17.39 18.87
N PHE A 9 7.73 -16.72 18.45
CA PHE A 9 6.36 -17.21 18.60
C PHE A 9 6.03 -18.15 17.44
N LEU A 10 5.98 -19.44 17.74
CA LEU A 10 5.54 -20.49 16.83
C LEU A 10 4.01 -20.60 16.97
N ALA A 11 3.27 -20.05 16.02
CA ALA A 11 1.82 -20.24 15.94
C ALA A 11 1.53 -21.61 15.31
N GLY A 12 1.20 -22.59 16.13
CA GLY A 12 0.81 -23.92 15.68
C GLY A 12 -0.63 -23.93 15.13
N LEU A 13 -0.79 -24.19 13.85
CA LEU A 13 -2.07 -24.45 13.21
C LEU A 13 -2.50 -25.91 13.51
N ILE A 14 -3.51 -26.09 14.36
CA ILE A 14 -4.13 -27.40 14.60
C ILE A 14 -5.27 -27.59 13.61
N LEU A 15 -5.06 -28.39 12.57
CA LEU A 15 -6.13 -28.95 11.73
C LEU A 15 -6.76 -30.16 12.42
N SER A 16 -7.97 -30.01 12.87
CA SER A 16 -8.81 -31.14 13.27
C SER A 16 -9.71 -31.56 12.12
N VAL A 17 -9.37 -32.69 11.52
CA VAL A 17 -10.23 -33.45 10.58
C VAL A 17 -11.14 -34.38 11.39
N THR A 18 -12.44 -34.21 11.28
CA THR A 18 -13.39 -35.28 11.60
C THR A 18 -14.38 -35.42 10.46
N GLY A 19 -14.39 -36.64 9.94
CA GLY A 19 -15.15 -37.01 8.77
C GLY A 19 -16.52 -37.64 9.10
N CYS A 20 -17.22 -37.85 7.99
CA CYS A 20 -18.26 -38.82 7.70
C CYS A 20 -19.71 -38.58 8.18
N GLY A 21 -20.59 -38.61 7.17
CA GLY A 21 -21.98 -38.94 7.30
C GLY A 21 -22.85 -38.55 6.12
N ASN A 22 -22.98 -39.49 5.16
CA ASN A 22 -23.95 -39.50 4.07
C ASN A 22 -25.41 -39.48 4.61
N THR A 23 -26.29 -38.79 3.90
CA THR A 23 -27.54 -39.41 3.36
C THR A 23 -28.28 -38.48 2.38
N GLU A 24 -28.81 -39.13 1.36
CA GLU A 24 -29.60 -38.63 0.22
C GLU A 24 -30.98 -38.10 0.63
N ASN A 25 -31.59 -37.18 -0.08
CA ASN A 25 -32.67 -37.33 -1.04
C ASN A 25 -33.56 -36.08 -1.24
N ASN A 26 -33.70 -35.74 -2.52
CA ASN A 26 -34.91 -35.40 -3.28
C ASN A 26 -35.75 -34.13 -3.04
N SER A 27 -35.92 -33.52 -4.16
CA SER A 27 -37.14 -33.01 -4.83
C SER A 27 -37.40 -31.51 -4.85
N ALA A 28 -37.16 -30.96 -6.00
CA ALA A 28 -38.04 -30.26 -6.94
C ALA A 28 -39.00 -29.17 -6.40
N GLY A 29 -38.95 -28.02 -7.04
CA GLY A 29 -40.00 -27.00 -7.01
C GLY A 29 -39.51 -25.65 -7.57
N GLY A 30 -39.51 -25.50 -8.89
CA GLY A 30 -39.29 -24.22 -9.54
C GLY A 30 -40.53 -23.35 -9.53
N ILE A 31 -40.35 -22.04 -9.47
CA ILE A 31 -41.31 -21.06 -10.03
C ILE A 31 -40.50 -19.86 -10.50
N GLN A 32 -40.56 -19.61 -11.81
CA GLN A 32 -40.23 -18.37 -12.48
C GLN A 32 -41.51 -17.59 -12.81
N PRO A 33 -41.46 -16.47 -13.49
CA PRO A 33 -41.67 -15.10 -12.99
C PRO A 33 -42.95 -14.49 -13.56
N GLN A 34 -43.35 -13.33 -13.12
CA GLN A 34 -44.29 -12.51 -13.92
C GLN A 34 -43.85 -11.06 -13.98
N THR A 35 -43.68 -10.64 -15.23
CA THR A 35 -43.63 -9.28 -15.71
C THR A 35 -44.99 -8.62 -15.69
N GLU A 36 -45.05 -7.37 -15.26
CA GLU A 36 -46.14 -6.48 -15.70
C GLU A 36 -45.59 -5.15 -16.21
N LYS A 37 -46.01 -4.87 -17.43
CA LYS A 37 -45.89 -3.57 -18.16
C LYS A 37 -47.10 -2.71 -17.85
N SER A 38 -46.92 -1.39 -17.71
CA SER A 38 -47.90 -0.39 -18.12
C SER A 38 -47.19 0.95 -18.33
N SER A 39 -47.16 1.33 -19.45
CA SER A 39 -47.42 2.37 -20.46
C SER A 39 -48.05 3.67 -19.94
N GLY A 40 -47.50 4.78 -20.49
CA GLY A 40 -48.25 6.01 -20.66
C GLY A 40 -47.41 7.29 -20.69
N ASP A 41 -47.00 7.67 -21.90
CA ASP A 41 -46.92 9.00 -22.55
C ASP A 41 -46.90 10.28 -21.67
N THR A 42 -45.99 11.20 -21.93
CA THR A 42 -46.20 12.38 -22.81
C THR A 42 -44.90 13.20 -22.98
N VAL A 43 -44.66 13.61 -24.22
CA VAL A 43 -43.61 14.45 -24.75
C VAL A 43 -43.76 15.91 -24.30
N GLN A 44 -42.66 16.58 -23.99
CA GLN A 44 -42.45 18.01 -24.33
C GLN A 44 -40.95 18.32 -24.48
N GLU A 45 -40.61 18.81 -25.68
CA GLU A 45 -39.32 19.43 -26.02
C GLU A 45 -39.19 20.81 -25.35
N ALA A 46 -37.95 21.14 -24.96
CA ALA A 46 -37.42 22.52 -25.03
C ALA A 46 -35.87 22.51 -24.85
N GLU A 47 -35.23 22.85 -25.96
CA GLU A 47 -34.06 23.70 -26.18
C GLU A 47 -32.94 23.89 -25.13
N GLY A 48 -31.72 23.59 -25.60
CA GLY A 48 -30.56 24.48 -25.56
C GLY A 48 -29.95 24.79 -24.19
N GLY A 49 -28.85 24.11 -23.85
CA GLY A 49 -28.00 24.51 -22.77
C GLY A 49 -26.60 23.91 -22.96
N GLU A 50 -25.63 24.78 -23.05
CA GLU A 50 -24.22 24.63 -23.32
C GLU A 50 -23.58 23.44 -22.59
N MET A 51 -22.76 22.66 -23.32
CA MET A 51 -21.79 21.70 -22.76
C MET A 51 -20.74 22.49 -21.96
N SER A 52 -20.88 22.49 -20.67
CA SER A 52 -19.75 22.75 -19.76
C SER A 52 -18.91 21.49 -19.69
N GLU A 53 -17.65 21.59 -20.09
CA GLU A 53 -16.62 20.61 -19.75
C GLU A 53 -16.55 20.52 -18.22
N GLU A 54 -17.06 19.45 -17.66
CA GLU A 54 -16.73 19.04 -16.28
C GLU A 54 -15.30 18.49 -16.31
N THR A 55 -14.36 19.37 -15.99
CA THR A 55 -13.07 18.93 -15.47
C THR A 55 -13.36 18.11 -14.21
N SER A 56 -12.93 16.86 -14.21
CA SER A 56 -12.91 16.01 -13.03
C SER A 56 -12.06 16.69 -11.96
N GLU A 57 -12.70 17.45 -11.07
CA GLU A 57 -12.07 17.91 -9.83
C GLU A 57 -11.80 16.68 -8.97
N GLY A 58 -10.51 16.40 -8.73
CA GLY A 58 -10.07 15.39 -7.80
C GLY A 58 -10.74 15.59 -6.44
N THR A 59 -11.16 14.49 -5.84
CA THR A 59 -11.78 14.45 -4.51
C THR A 59 -10.88 15.16 -3.53
N ASN A 60 -11.31 16.32 -3.05
CA ASN A 60 -10.58 17.13 -2.08
C ASN A 60 -10.49 16.37 -0.75
N GLY A 61 -9.29 16.02 -0.32
CA GLY A 61 -9.00 15.50 1.02
C GLY A 61 -9.44 16.48 2.13
N SER A 62 -10.73 16.60 2.34
CA SER A 62 -11.35 17.41 3.39
C SER A 62 -11.92 16.47 4.44
N GLY A 63 -11.18 16.31 5.55
CA GLY A 63 -11.63 15.54 6.69
C GLY A 63 -11.15 16.21 7.97
N SER A 64 -11.85 15.97 9.08
CA SER A 64 -11.34 16.28 10.41
C SER A 64 -10.52 15.11 10.94
N VAL A 65 -9.56 15.38 11.83
CA VAL A 65 -8.75 14.34 12.46
C VAL A 65 -9.08 14.26 13.94
N THR A 66 -9.28 13.05 14.44
CA THR A 66 -9.20 12.74 15.86
C THR A 66 -7.77 12.29 16.15
N GLU A 67 -7.03 13.06 16.94
CA GLU A 67 -5.66 12.72 17.31
C GLU A 67 -5.62 11.61 18.35
N GLY A 68 -4.68 10.70 18.18
CA GLY A 68 -4.37 9.68 19.16
C GLY A 68 -3.64 10.28 20.38
N THR A 69 -3.63 9.56 21.49
CA THR A 69 -3.03 10.03 22.74
C THR A 69 -1.84 9.20 23.21
N GLU A 70 -1.64 8.03 22.65
CA GLU A 70 -0.53 7.14 22.99
C GLU A 70 0.64 7.36 22.04
N VAL A 71 1.86 7.18 22.53
CA VAL A 71 3.09 7.31 21.74
C VAL A 71 3.90 6.03 21.85
N TYR A 72 4.27 5.47 20.68
CA TYR A 72 5.15 4.31 20.58
C TYR A 72 6.34 4.61 19.67
N ARG A 73 7.56 4.55 20.19
CA ARG A 73 8.82 4.80 19.47
C ARG A 73 8.80 6.08 18.62
N GLY A 74 8.11 7.14 19.11
CA GLY A 74 7.98 8.42 18.41
C GLY A 74 6.79 8.56 17.48
N PHE A 75 5.96 7.52 17.31
CA PHE A 75 4.70 7.60 16.60
C PHE A 75 3.55 7.93 17.54
N ILE A 76 2.71 8.90 17.18
CA ILE A 76 1.39 9.09 17.79
C ILE A 76 0.48 8.00 17.22
N MET A 77 -0.08 7.19 18.13
CA MET A 77 -0.82 5.98 17.76
C MET A 77 -2.29 6.29 17.59
N ASP A 78 -2.93 5.58 16.62
CA ASP A 78 -4.37 5.56 16.42
C ASP A 78 -5.00 6.92 16.19
N ASN A 79 -4.42 7.70 15.29
CA ASN A 79 -5.10 8.87 14.75
C ASN A 79 -6.19 8.40 13.77
N VAL A 80 -7.28 9.15 13.66
CA VAL A 80 -8.37 8.83 12.74
C VAL A 80 -8.66 10.02 11.85
N LEU A 81 -8.47 9.86 10.54
CA LEU A 81 -8.98 10.79 9.54
C LEU A 81 -10.43 10.44 9.24
N HIS A 82 -11.35 11.36 9.52
CA HIS A 82 -12.77 11.23 9.16
C HIS A 82 -12.98 11.76 7.74
N SER A 83 -12.87 10.87 6.75
CA SER A 83 -13.11 11.19 5.34
C SER A 83 -14.61 11.11 5.04
N GLU A 84 -15.15 12.09 4.31
CA GLU A 84 -16.57 12.07 3.88
C GLU A 84 -16.84 10.97 2.86
N SER A 85 -15.87 10.63 2.02
CA SER A 85 -15.98 9.59 0.97
C SER A 85 -15.53 8.20 1.43
N ASP A 86 -14.49 8.14 2.30
CA ASP A 86 -13.76 6.89 2.57
C ASP A 86 -13.94 6.39 4.01
N GLY A 87 -14.76 7.12 4.81
CA GLY A 87 -15.06 6.77 6.20
C GLY A 87 -13.92 7.08 7.17
N ASP A 88 -13.87 6.36 8.27
CA ASP A 88 -12.84 6.51 9.30
C ASP A 88 -11.57 5.75 8.88
N ILE A 89 -10.45 6.46 8.80
CA ILE A 89 -9.16 5.93 8.37
C ILE A 89 -8.18 6.01 9.53
N HIS A 90 -7.81 4.85 10.07
CA HIS A 90 -6.86 4.73 11.18
C HIS A 90 -5.42 4.79 10.68
N TYR A 91 -4.57 5.52 11.38
CA TYR A 91 -3.15 5.63 11.06
C TYR A 91 -2.31 6.02 12.27
N HIS A 92 -1.04 5.70 12.23
CA HIS A 92 -0.03 6.18 13.16
C HIS A 92 0.86 7.17 12.45
N VAL A 93 1.36 8.19 13.16
CA VAL A 93 2.18 9.21 12.53
C VAL A 93 3.39 9.57 13.39
N HIS A 94 4.54 9.63 12.75
CA HIS A 94 5.74 10.26 13.31
C HIS A 94 5.93 11.62 12.67
N ILE A 95 5.86 12.66 13.51
CA ILE A 95 6.19 14.04 13.12
C ILE A 95 7.41 14.43 13.95
N PRO A 96 8.57 14.75 13.33
CA PRO A 96 9.75 15.17 14.07
C PRO A 96 9.45 16.39 14.96
N GLU A 97 9.94 16.39 16.21
CA GLU A 97 9.70 17.47 17.18
C GLU A 97 10.07 18.87 16.66
N ARG A 98 11.01 18.94 15.70
CA ARG A 98 11.46 20.21 15.10
C ARG A 98 10.57 20.70 13.96
N TYR A 99 9.56 19.92 13.53
CA TYR A 99 8.64 20.36 12.49
C TYR A 99 7.76 21.49 13.01
N ASP A 100 7.86 22.65 12.38
CA ASP A 100 7.04 23.83 12.69
C ASP A 100 6.30 24.40 11.46
N GLY A 101 6.39 23.67 10.32
CA GLY A 101 5.77 24.05 9.05
C GLY A 101 6.51 25.13 8.27
N SER A 102 7.63 25.68 8.78
CA SER A 102 8.39 26.73 8.08
C SER A 102 9.19 26.21 6.89
N GLU A 103 9.71 24.99 6.99
CA GLU A 103 10.46 24.32 5.95
C GLU A 103 9.73 23.08 5.41
N PRO A 104 9.86 22.75 4.12
CA PRO A 104 9.20 21.58 3.55
C PRO A 104 9.89 20.27 3.95
N TYR A 105 9.12 19.31 4.46
CA TYR A 105 9.58 17.98 4.87
C TYR A 105 9.26 16.92 3.82
N ALA A 106 10.03 15.84 3.80
CA ALA A 106 9.67 14.64 3.07
C ALA A 106 8.44 13.97 3.72
N LEU A 107 7.76 13.12 2.96
CA LEU A 107 6.61 12.34 3.43
C LEU A 107 6.84 10.87 3.04
N PHE A 108 6.64 9.97 4.00
CA PHE A 108 6.77 8.53 3.77
C PHE A 108 5.56 7.79 4.28
N PHE A 109 4.99 6.92 3.43
CA PHE A 109 3.90 6.01 3.75
C PHE A 109 4.44 4.58 3.76
N THR A 110 4.16 3.83 4.85
CA THR A 110 4.50 2.41 4.99
C THR A 110 3.24 1.61 5.28
N LEU A 111 2.87 0.72 4.37
CA LEU A 111 1.67 -0.10 4.44
C LEU A 111 2.01 -1.53 4.84
N PRO A 112 1.37 -2.05 5.91
CA PRO A 112 1.72 -3.34 6.49
C PRO A 112 1.17 -4.52 5.72
N GLY A 113 1.75 -5.69 5.98
CA GLY A 113 1.14 -6.97 5.64
C GLY A 113 -0.07 -7.32 6.50
N TYR A 114 -0.52 -8.57 6.36
CA TYR A 114 -1.73 -9.09 7.03
C TYR A 114 -1.71 -8.91 8.55
N GLU A 115 -0.56 -9.12 9.20
CA GLU A 115 -0.41 -9.02 10.64
C GLU A 115 -0.63 -7.59 11.17
N GLY A 116 -0.38 -6.59 10.33
CA GLY A 116 -0.52 -5.18 10.68
C GLY A 116 -1.89 -4.56 10.39
N LEU A 117 -2.86 -5.33 9.84
CA LEU A 117 -4.20 -4.81 9.58
C LEU A 117 -4.96 -4.48 10.87
N TYR A 118 -5.88 -3.53 10.81
CA TYR A 118 -6.57 -2.96 11.98
C TYR A 118 -7.27 -4.01 12.86
N PHE A 119 -7.84 -5.05 12.26
CA PHE A 119 -8.53 -6.12 13.00
C PHE A 119 -7.58 -7.03 13.80
N GLN A 120 -6.28 -7.00 13.54
CA GLN A 120 -5.27 -7.73 14.33
C GLN A 120 -5.00 -7.04 15.67
N GLY A 121 -5.24 -5.74 15.75
CA GLY A 121 -5.06 -4.92 16.95
C GLY A 121 -4.41 -3.56 16.63
N VAL A 122 -4.73 -2.57 17.42
CA VAL A 122 -4.16 -1.21 17.25
C VAL A 122 -2.64 -1.24 17.45
N GLY A 123 -1.90 -0.79 16.46
CA GLY A 123 -0.44 -0.70 16.50
C GLY A 123 0.30 -1.93 15.98
N GLU A 124 -0.38 -3.03 15.62
CA GLU A 124 0.27 -4.26 15.13
C GLU A 124 1.14 -4.00 13.89
N ASN A 125 0.78 -3.06 13.02
CA ASN A 125 1.60 -2.63 11.89
C ASN A 125 2.99 -2.11 12.32
N LEU A 126 3.08 -1.38 13.43
CA LEU A 126 4.35 -0.88 13.98
C LEU A 126 5.04 -1.88 14.90
N TYR A 127 4.33 -2.91 15.39
CA TYR A 127 4.94 -3.96 16.21
C TYR A 127 5.55 -5.07 15.35
N SER A 128 5.00 -5.30 14.16
CA SER A 128 5.42 -6.36 13.26
C SER A 128 6.47 -5.93 12.23
N GLU A 129 6.52 -4.65 11.87
CA GLU A 129 7.33 -4.14 10.76
C GLU A 129 8.17 -2.93 11.16
N ASP A 130 9.44 -2.89 10.72
CA ASP A 130 10.42 -1.88 11.13
C ASP A 130 10.62 -0.75 10.08
N PHE A 131 9.97 -0.78 8.90
CA PHE A 131 10.17 0.22 7.85
C PHE A 131 10.03 1.67 8.33
N GLY A 132 8.96 1.96 9.09
CA GLY A 132 8.73 3.31 9.64
C GLY A 132 9.79 3.76 10.63
N PHE A 133 10.44 2.83 11.34
CA PHE A 133 11.49 3.17 12.30
C PHE A 133 12.84 3.36 11.60
N THR A 134 13.17 2.46 10.67
CA THR A 134 14.41 2.53 9.91
C THR A 134 14.46 3.76 9.02
N ALA A 135 13.33 4.14 8.42
CA ALA A 135 13.21 5.34 7.59
C ALA A 135 13.71 6.62 8.28
N GLN A 136 13.56 6.73 9.61
CA GLN A 136 14.03 7.88 10.40
C GLN A 136 15.57 8.01 10.40
N GLU A 137 16.31 6.95 10.04
CA GLU A 137 17.77 6.97 9.98
C GLU A 137 18.27 7.64 8.69
N TYR A 138 17.48 7.54 7.59
CA TYR A 138 17.83 8.07 6.27
C TYR A 138 17.50 9.55 6.12
N VAL A 139 16.29 9.97 6.50
CA VAL A 139 15.80 11.33 6.31
C VAL A 139 15.29 11.89 7.62
N LYS A 140 16.01 12.88 8.18
CA LYS A 140 15.63 13.48 9.48
C LYS A 140 14.44 14.43 9.38
N ASP A 141 14.27 15.09 8.23
CA ASP A 141 13.18 16.02 7.94
C ASP A 141 12.09 15.29 7.16
N MET A 142 11.45 14.31 7.80
CA MET A 142 10.43 13.48 7.17
C MET A 142 9.29 13.20 8.14
N ILE A 143 8.06 13.39 7.68
CA ILE A 143 6.85 12.90 8.33
C ILE A 143 6.62 11.47 7.82
N ILE A 144 6.35 10.55 8.75
CA ILE A 144 6.12 9.13 8.43
C ILE A 144 4.71 8.77 8.86
N VAL A 145 3.94 8.23 7.92
CA VAL A 145 2.56 7.78 8.14
C VAL A 145 2.50 6.27 7.95
N ALA A 146 2.01 5.59 8.96
CA ALA A 146 1.76 4.15 8.95
C ALA A 146 0.25 3.90 9.02
N PRO A 147 -0.46 3.82 7.88
CA PRO A 147 -1.87 3.49 7.86
C PRO A 147 -2.13 2.12 8.49
N GLN A 148 -3.23 2.00 9.20
CA GLN A 148 -3.70 0.73 9.73
C GLN A 148 -5.08 0.43 9.17
N LEU A 149 -5.10 -0.16 7.98
CA LEU A 149 -6.27 -0.35 7.14
C LEU A 149 -7.03 -1.63 7.51
N SER A 150 -8.24 -1.79 6.99
CA SER A 150 -9.11 -2.93 7.32
C SER A 150 -8.91 -4.12 6.39
N ASP A 151 -8.36 -3.92 5.21
CA ASP A 151 -8.07 -4.94 4.19
C ASP A 151 -6.87 -4.52 3.32
N TRP A 152 -6.65 -5.19 2.20
CA TRP A 152 -5.61 -4.90 1.20
C TRP A 152 -6.18 -4.69 -0.20
N GLY A 153 -7.43 -4.20 -0.30
CA GLY A 153 -8.16 -4.01 -1.56
C GLY A 153 -8.37 -2.55 -1.94
N GLU A 154 -9.32 -2.35 -2.84
CA GLU A 154 -9.67 -1.05 -3.42
C GLU A 154 -10.06 0.01 -2.39
N THR A 155 -10.83 -0.39 -1.37
CA THR A 155 -11.24 0.54 -0.29
C THR A 155 -10.02 1.08 0.45
N SER A 156 -9.09 0.21 0.80
CA SER A 156 -7.86 0.60 1.50
C SER A 156 -6.91 1.41 0.60
N ALA A 157 -6.92 1.16 -0.72
CA ALA A 157 -6.20 2.00 -1.66
C ALA A 157 -6.77 3.42 -1.72
N ASP A 158 -8.10 3.58 -1.79
CA ASP A 158 -8.76 4.90 -1.78
C ASP A 158 -8.52 5.62 -0.44
N GLN A 159 -8.59 4.92 0.69
CA GLN A 159 -8.25 5.44 2.01
C GLN A 159 -6.79 5.91 2.10
N THR A 160 -5.86 5.16 1.51
CA THR A 160 -4.44 5.56 1.45
C THR A 160 -4.27 6.84 0.63
N ILE A 161 -4.92 6.94 -0.53
CA ILE A 161 -4.92 8.16 -1.35
C ILE A 161 -5.46 9.35 -0.56
N ALA A 162 -6.59 9.18 0.13
CA ALA A 162 -7.18 10.23 0.97
C ALA A 162 -6.22 10.71 2.07
N LEU A 163 -5.50 9.78 2.73
CA LEU A 163 -4.46 10.13 3.70
C LEU A 163 -3.30 10.91 3.06
N VAL A 164 -2.78 10.46 1.93
CA VAL A 164 -1.70 11.17 1.23
C VAL A 164 -2.14 12.59 0.88
N GLU A 165 -3.31 12.76 0.28
CA GLU A 165 -3.86 14.08 -0.07
C GLU A 165 -4.07 14.97 1.17
N TYR A 166 -4.53 14.38 2.29
CA TYR A 166 -4.66 15.08 3.56
C TYR A 166 -3.31 15.65 4.03
N PHE A 167 -2.25 14.83 4.04
CA PHE A 167 -0.92 15.29 4.46
C PHE A 167 -0.34 16.33 3.51
N LEU A 168 -0.47 16.13 2.20
CA LEU A 168 -0.01 17.08 1.18
C LEU A 168 -0.75 18.45 1.23
N LYS A 169 -1.95 18.48 1.77
CA LYS A 169 -2.75 19.70 1.91
C LYS A 169 -2.49 20.44 3.23
N ASN A 170 -2.30 19.70 4.32
CA ASN A 170 -2.30 20.26 5.68
C ASN A 170 -0.89 20.43 6.26
N TYR A 171 0.14 19.82 5.66
CA TYR A 171 1.53 19.93 6.07
C TYR A 171 2.38 20.56 4.97
N ASN A 172 3.48 21.22 5.38
CA ASN A 172 4.44 21.75 4.41
C ASN A 172 5.34 20.61 3.92
N ILE A 173 4.94 19.96 2.82
CA ILE A 173 5.61 18.80 2.23
C ILE A 173 6.31 19.19 0.93
N ASP A 174 7.56 18.74 0.79
CA ASP A 174 8.28 18.74 -0.49
C ASP A 174 7.72 17.62 -1.39
N ARG A 175 6.94 18.02 -2.39
CA ARG A 175 6.28 17.08 -3.31
C ARG A 175 7.25 16.26 -4.18
N SER A 176 8.51 16.64 -4.23
CA SER A 176 9.56 15.86 -4.88
C SER A 176 10.19 14.80 -3.96
N ARG A 177 9.72 14.70 -2.70
CA ARG A 177 10.19 13.75 -1.70
C ARG A 177 9.02 13.07 -0.98
N VAL A 178 8.13 12.47 -1.76
CA VAL A 178 7.00 11.66 -1.27
C VAL A 178 7.25 10.21 -1.62
N TYR A 179 7.37 9.36 -0.63
CA TYR A 179 7.77 7.98 -0.77
C TYR A 179 6.69 7.03 -0.28
N GLY A 180 6.56 5.88 -0.93
CA GLY A 180 5.66 4.81 -0.51
C GLY A 180 6.40 3.49 -0.36
N GLU A 181 5.98 2.70 0.60
CA GLU A 181 6.41 1.32 0.77
C GLU A 181 5.17 0.47 1.08
N GLY A 182 5.17 -0.78 0.63
CA GLY A 182 4.14 -1.75 0.98
C GLY A 182 4.69 -3.16 1.02
N TYR A 183 4.47 -3.83 2.16
CA TYR A 183 4.89 -5.20 2.38
C TYR A 183 3.69 -6.15 2.28
N SER A 184 3.86 -7.27 1.56
CA SER A 184 2.83 -8.31 1.43
C SER A 184 1.48 -7.72 0.96
N GLY A 185 0.39 -7.90 1.70
CA GLY A 185 -0.90 -7.27 1.40
C GLY A 185 -0.86 -5.75 1.31
N GLY A 186 0.04 -5.09 2.06
CA GLY A 186 0.30 -3.65 1.92
C GLY A 186 0.86 -3.29 0.55
N GLY A 187 1.66 -4.19 -0.05
CA GLY A 187 2.15 -4.04 -1.42
C GLY A 187 1.04 -4.20 -2.47
N GLU A 188 0.09 -5.12 -2.26
CA GLU A 188 -1.11 -5.21 -3.10
C GLU A 188 -1.89 -3.89 -3.07
N THR A 189 -2.18 -3.36 -1.87
CA THR A 189 -2.85 -2.07 -1.69
C THR A 189 -2.09 -0.93 -2.37
N MET A 190 -0.77 -0.80 -2.12
CA MET A 190 0.03 0.26 -2.74
C MET A 190 0.11 0.14 -4.26
N SER A 191 0.10 -1.06 -4.81
CA SER A 191 0.06 -1.24 -6.27
C SER A 191 -1.25 -0.72 -6.88
N LEU A 192 -2.39 -0.87 -6.18
CA LEU A 192 -3.66 -0.24 -6.56
C LEU A 192 -3.59 1.29 -6.46
N VAL A 193 -2.96 1.83 -5.41
CA VAL A 193 -2.70 3.28 -5.28
C VAL A 193 -1.87 3.78 -6.47
N MET A 194 -0.79 3.05 -6.81
CA MET A 194 0.06 3.38 -7.97
C MET A 194 -0.71 3.30 -9.30
N GLY A 195 -1.64 2.35 -9.43
CA GLY A 195 -2.50 2.24 -10.60
C GLY A 195 -3.51 3.38 -10.75
N LYS A 196 -3.81 4.11 -9.65
CA LYS A 196 -4.77 5.22 -9.63
C LYS A 196 -4.10 6.60 -9.61
N ARG A 197 -3.12 6.80 -8.73
CA ARG A 197 -2.54 8.11 -8.41
C ARG A 197 -1.01 8.05 -8.21
N PRO A 198 -0.25 7.50 -9.16
CA PRO A 198 1.21 7.37 -9.02
C PRO A 198 1.91 8.72 -8.89
N GLU A 199 1.35 9.79 -9.46
CA GLU A 199 1.91 11.14 -9.42
C GLU A 199 1.95 11.76 -8.00
N LEU A 200 1.31 11.14 -7.04
CA LEU A 200 1.41 11.53 -5.63
C LEU A 200 2.78 11.14 -5.02
N PHE A 201 3.50 10.23 -5.67
CA PHE A 201 4.73 9.65 -5.13
C PHE A 201 5.93 9.88 -6.05
N THR A 202 7.08 10.13 -5.45
CA THR A 202 8.38 10.20 -6.15
C THR A 202 8.90 8.80 -6.41
N ALA A 203 8.78 7.90 -5.42
CA ALA A 203 9.22 6.53 -5.53
C ALA A 203 8.38 5.58 -4.67
N TYR A 204 8.31 4.33 -5.12
CA TYR A 204 7.60 3.23 -4.45
C TYR A 204 8.50 2.00 -4.31
N LEU A 205 8.51 1.42 -3.10
CA LEU A 205 9.19 0.18 -2.77
C LEU A 205 8.15 -0.92 -2.52
N GLN A 206 8.08 -1.91 -3.39
CA GLN A 206 7.21 -3.08 -3.24
C GLN A 206 7.99 -4.24 -2.64
N CYS A 207 7.59 -4.68 -1.44
CA CYS A 207 8.27 -5.70 -0.67
C CYS A 207 7.43 -6.98 -0.58
N SER A 208 7.99 -8.13 -1.00
CA SER A 208 7.37 -9.47 -0.91
C SER A 208 5.88 -9.49 -1.26
N SER A 209 5.53 -8.98 -2.45
CA SER A 209 4.14 -8.79 -2.86
C SER A 209 3.91 -9.03 -4.34
N GLN A 210 2.65 -9.03 -4.76
CA GLN A 210 2.22 -9.00 -6.14
C GLN A 210 1.68 -7.63 -6.55
N TRP A 211 1.52 -7.41 -7.86
CA TRP A 211 0.99 -6.17 -8.41
C TRP A 211 -0.45 -6.35 -8.87
N ASP A 212 -1.38 -5.59 -8.31
CA ASP A 212 -2.82 -5.66 -8.63
C ASP A 212 -3.34 -4.42 -9.37
N GLY A 213 -2.54 -3.35 -9.43
CA GLY A 213 -2.92 -2.09 -10.06
C GLY A 213 -2.71 -2.05 -11.58
N ALA A 214 -3.18 -0.97 -12.21
CA ALA A 214 -2.85 -0.67 -13.60
C ALA A 214 -1.39 -0.21 -13.73
N TYR A 215 -0.74 -0.53 -14.84
CA TYR A 215 0.67 -0.20 -15.08
C TYR A 215 0.84 1.10 -15.85
N GLU A 216 -0.09 1.41 -16.75
CA GLU A 216 0.00 2.57 -17.65
C GLU A 216 0.14 3.91 -16.89
N PRO A 217 -0.63 4.18 -15.79
CA PRO A 217 -0.45 5.42 -15.05
C PRO A 217 0.96 5.57 -14.45
N VAL A 218 1.57 4.46 -14.01
CA VAL A 218 2.94 4.48 -13.46
C VAL A 218 3.95 4.82 -14.55
N ALA A 219 3.80 4.24 -15.73
CA ALA A 219 4.67 4.54 -16.87
C ALA A 219 4.54 6.02 -17.29
N GLU A 220 3.30 6.53 -17.38
CA GLU A 220 3.03 7.92 -17.74
C GLU A 220 3.58 8.92 -16.71
N SER A 221 3.45 8.63 -15.41
CA SER A 221 3.97 9.50 -14.33
C SER A 221 5.47 9.42 -14.15
N ARG A 222 6.10 8.31 -14.60
CA ARG A 222 7.52 7.98 -14.36
C ARG A 222 7.87 7.91 -12.88
N THR A 223 6.92 7.47 -12.06
CA THR A 223 7.20 7.20 -10.66
C THR A 223 8.20 6.04 -10.55
N ALA A 224 9.26 6.22 -9.79
CA ALA A 224 10.28 5.19 -9.65
C ALA A 224 9.73 4.01 -8.82
N VAL A 225 9.97 2.78 -9.28
CA VAL A 225 9.49 1.56 -8.61
C VAL A 225 10.65 0.58 -8.41
N ARG A 226 10.80 0.08 -7.19
CA ARG A 226 11.67 -1.05 -6.89
C ARG A 226 10.84 -2.20 -6.34
N PHE A 227 10.99 -3.36 -6.97
CA PHE A 227 10.48 -4.63 -6.47
C PHE A 227 11.58 -5.33 -5.69
N VAL A 228 11.32 -5.76 -4.45
CA VAL A 228 12.22 -6.61 -3.66
C VAL A 228 11.45 -7.79 -3.09
N ILE A 229 11.93 -9.00 -3.36
CA ILE A 229 11.27 -10.25 -2.97
C ILE A 229 12.29 -11.39 -2.89
N GLY A 230 12.03 -12.37 -2.05
CA GLY A 230 12.78 -13.62 -2.04
C GLY A 230 12.56 -14.42 -3.33
N GLU A 231 13.61 -15.08 -3.84
CA GLU A 231 13.50 -15.90 -5.04
C GLU A 231 12.46 -17.02 -4.89
N GLU A 232 12.42 -17.63 -3.71
CA GLU A 232 11.49 -18.70 -3.33
C GLU A 232 10.53 -18.23 -2.22
N ASP A 233 10.07 -16.96 -2.29
CA ASP A 233 9.03 -16.46 -1.38
C ASP A 233 7.86 -17.45 -1.34
N GLU A 234 7.56 -17.99 -0.14
CA GLU A 234 6.66 -19.12 0.02
C GLU A 234 5.18 -18.76 -0.18
N TYR A 235 4.86 -17.47 -0.23
CA TYR A 235 3.48 -17.01 -0.41
C TYR A 235 3.20 -16.61 -1.87
N TYR A 236 3.99 -15.69 -2.43
CA TYR A 236 3.80 -15.19 -3.80
C TYR A 236 4.74 -15.85 -4.82
N GLY A 237 5.92 -16.31 -4.38
CA GLY A 237 7.03 -16.58 -5.28
C GLY A 237 7.55 -15.28 -5.92
N SER A 238 8.67 -15.35 -6.63
CA SER A 238 9.23 -14.17 -7.30
C SER A 238 8.62 -13.87 -8.67
N GLN A 239 7.81 -14.77 -9.23
CA GLN A 239 7.27 -14.65 -10.60
C GLN A 239 6.35 -13.42 -10.78
N PRO A 240 5.39 -13.10 -9.88
CA PRO A 240 4.56 -11.91 -10.03
C PRO A 240 5.34 -10.60 -10.10
N SER A 241 6.39 -10.44 -9.26
CA SER A 241 7.27 -9.27 -9.30
C SER A 241 8.07 -9.19 -10.61
N ARG A 242 8.53 -10.34 -11.16
CA ARG A 242 9.19 -10.39 -12.46
C ARG A 242 8.26 -9.98 -13.60
N GLU A 243 7.01 -10.41 -13.56
CA GLU A 243 5.99 -10.06 -14.56
C GLU A 243 5.63 -8.57 -14.48
N ALA A 244 5.47 -8.03 -13.28
CA ALA A 244 5.21 -6.61 -13.08
C ALA A 244 6.38 -5.74 -13.58
N TYR A 245 7.62 -6.10 -13.22
CA TYR A 245 8.82 -5.45 -13.74
C TYR A 245 8.86 -5.44 -15.26
N ASN A 246 8.68 -6.62 -15.90
CA ASN A 246 8.73 -6.73 -17.35
C ASN A 246 7.63 -5.90 -18.02
N THR A 247 6.43 -5.87 -17.45
CA THR A 247 5.32 -5.08 -17.98
C THR A 247 5.62 -3.58 -17.95
N LEU A 248 6.13 -3.07 -16.83
CA LEU A 248 6.54 -1.66 -16.73
C LEU A 248 7.73 -1.35 -17.65
N HIS A 249 8.71 -2.25 -17.75
CA HIS A 249 9.85 -2.10 -18.66
C HIS A 249 9.39 -1.97 -20.11
N ASP A 250 8.52 -2.86 -20.57
CA ASP A 250 7.97 -2.84 -21.94
C ASP A 250 7.19 -1.55 -22.22
N LEU A 251 6.46 -1.01 -21.22
CA LEU A 251 5.76 0.27 -21.34
C LEU A 251 6.74 1.43 -21.47
N TYR A 252 7.79 1.49 -20.66
CA TYR A 252 8.83 2.52 -20.77
C TYR A 252 9.56 2.48 -22.10
N GLU A 253 9.93 1.27 -22.60
CA GLU A 253 10.51 1.12 -23.94
C GLU A 253 9.57 1.65 -25.03
N LYS A 254 8.28 1.32 -24.93
CA LYS A 254 7.26 1.77 -25.88
C LYS A 254 7.07 3.30 -25.86
N GLU A 255 7.28 3.93 -24.71
CA GLU A 255 7.30 5.40 -24.57
C GLU A 255 8.61 6.03 -25.06
N GLY A 256 9.59 5.22 -25.44
CA GLY A 256 10.85 5.64 -26.03
C GLY A 256 11.94 6.01 -25.02
N LEU A 257 11.83 5.53 -23.77
CA LEU A 257 12.92 5.68 -22.79
C LEU A 257 14.10 4.80 -23.19
N SER A 258 15.30 5.31 -22.97
CA SER A 258 16.53 4.53 -23.06
C SER A 258 16.67 3.57 -21.89
N GLN A 259 17.49 2.52 -22.04
CA GLN A 259 17.76 1.59 -20.95
C GLN A 259 18.29 2.28 -19.69
N GLU A 260 19.15 3.29 -19.85
CA GLU A 260 19.70 4.07 -18.72
C GLU A 260 18.59 4.81 -17.96
N GLU A 261 17.62 5.42 -18.66
CA GLU A 261 16.46 6.08 -18.04
C GLU A 261 15.54 5.05 -17.35
N ILE A 262 15.36 3.87 -17.94
CA ILE A 262 14.57 2.78 -17.33
C ILE A 262 15.26 2.28 -16.06
N ASP A 263 16.57 2.03 -16.09
CA ASP A 263 17.33 1.53 -14.94
C ASP A 263 17.33 2.52 -13.76
N GLU A 264 17.16 3.83 -14.04
CA GLU A 264 16.97 4.83 -13.00
C GLU A 264 15.60 4.77 -12.33
N LEU A 265 14.56 4.38 -13.08
CA LEU A 265 13.18 4.36 -12.61
C LEU A 265 12.74 2.99 -12.05
N LEU A 266 13.28 1.91 -12.62
CA LEU A 266 12.73 0.56 -12.41
C LEU A 266 13.81 -0.42 -11.98
N VAL A 267 13.60 -1.04 -10.81
CA VAL A 267 14.56 -2.03 -10.25
C VAL A 267 13.82 -3.30 -9.86
N LEU A 268 14.40 -4.45 -10.25
CA LEU A 268 13.99 -5.77 -9.78
C LEU A 268 15.11 -6.38 -8.93
N ASP A 269 14.84 -6.56 -7.65
CA ASP A 269 15.81 -7.09 -6.67
C ASP A 269 15.29 -8.42 -6.12
N ILE A 270 15.78 -9.51 -6.68
CA ILE A 270 15.44 -10.86 -6.23
C ILE A 270 16.51 -11.35 -5.27
N LYS A 271 16.15 -11.51 -4.01
CA LYS A 271 17.06 -11.99 -2.96
C LYS A 271 17.12 -13.52 -2.97
N ASP A 272 18.31 -14.06 -2.94
CA ASP A 272 18.54 -15.49 -2.90
C ASP A 272 18.37 -16.09 -1.48
N GLU A 273 18.47 -17.42 -1.35
CA GLU A 273 18.36 -18.11 -0.08
C GLU A 273 19.43 -17.66 0.93
N ASP A 274 20.65 -17.38 0.46
CA ASP A 274 21.77 -16.97 1.33
C ASP A 274 21.51 -15.61 2.00
N TYR A 275 20.80 -14.69 1.33
CA TYR A 275 20.38 -13.41 1.91
C TYR A 275 19.60 -13.61 3.21
N PHE A 276 18.65 -14.53 3.23
CA PHE A 276 17.78 -14.80 4.38
C PHE A 276 18.48 -15.71 5.41
N THR A 277 19.06 -16.82 4.96
CA THR A 277 19.65 -17.82 5.87
C THR A 277 20.87 -17.32 6.60
N SER A 278 21.68 -16.42 6.00
CA SER A 278 22.80 -15.77 6.67
C SER A 278 22.36 -14.91 7.88
N GLN A 279 21.13 -14.44 7.90
CA GLN A 279 20.50 -13.69 8.99
C GLN A 279 19.64 -14.60 9.92
N GLY A 280 19.62 -15.92 9.65
CA GLY A 280 18.88 -16.88 10.46
C GLY A 280 17.39 -16.94 10.13
N VAL A 281 16.97 -16.40 8.99
CA VAL A 281 15.60 -16.43 8.49
C VAL A 281 15.48 -17.58 7.49
N ALA A 282 14.56 -18.51 7.76
CA ALA A 282 14.31 -19.67 6.89
C ALA A 282 13.04 -19.52 6.02
N TYR A 283 12.14 -18.63 6.42
CA TYR A 283 10.87 -18.34 5.74
C TYR A 283 11.00 -17.00 5.03
N GLN A 284 11.21 -17.03 3.70
CA GLN A 284 11.58 -15.84 2.93
C GLN A 284 10.49 -14.77 2.95
N HIS A 285 9.21 -15.18 2.84
CA HIS A 285 8.09 -14.24 2.93
C HIS A 285 8.08 -13.49 4.25
N GLY A 286 8.28 -14.17 5.37
CA GLY A 286 8.36 -13.56 6.70
C GLY A 286 9.65 -12.76 6.97
N GLY A 287 10.55 -12.70 5.99
CA GLY A 287 11.82 -11.97 6.08
C GLY A 287 11.73 -10.48 5.73
N GLY A 288 10.53 -9.89 5.64
CA GLY A 288 10.32 -8.51 5.18
C GLY A 288 11.11 -7.45 5.96
N ASN A 289 11.31 -7.64 7.26
CA ASN A 289 12.12 -6.72 8.07
C ASN A 289 13.61 -6.69 7.68
N LEU A 290 14.13 -7.71 7.00
CA LEU A 290 15.48 -7.65 6.43
C LEU A 290 15.60 -6.59 5.33
N PHE A 291 14.52 -6.35 4.58
CA PHE A 291 14.48 -5.29 3.57
C PHE A 291 14.49 -3.91 4.21
N ALA A 292 13.80 -3.74 5.34
CA ALA A 292 13.83 -2.51 6.11
C ALA A 292 15.23 -2.20 6.67
N GLU A 293 16.02 -3.24 6.98
CA GLU A 293 17.40 -3.12 7.49
C GLU A 293 18.46 -3.08 6.38
N ASP A 294 18.08 -3.31 5.11
CA ASP A 294 18.99 -3.32 3.96
C ASP A 294 19.22 -1.91 3.41
N ASP A 295 20.44 -1.39 3.64
CA ASP A 295 20.86 -0.06 3.14
C ASP A 295 20.73 0.10 1.62
N GLN A 296 20.83 -0.98 0.84
CA GLN A 296 20.67 -0.90 -0.61
C GLN A 296 19.20 -0.77 -0.99
N VAL A 297 18.29 -1.36 -0.21
CA VAL A 297 16.85 -1.29 -0.43
C VAL A 297 16.31 0.07 0.00
N MET A 298 16.45 0.40 1.28
CA MET A 298 15.93 1.66 1.83
C MET A 298 16.69 2.89 1.31
N GLY A 299 18.01 2.78 1.14
CA GLY A 299 18.84 3.84 0.58
C GLY A 299 18.45 4.20 -0.86
N TRP A 300 18.04 3.20 -1.68
CA TRP A 300 17.51 3.47 -3.01
C TRP A 300 16.23 4.32 -2.95
N LEU A 301 15.27 3.94 -2.08
CA LEU A 301 13.99 4.64 -1.96
C LEU A 301 14.20 6.14 -1.66
N PHE A 302 15.02 6.44 -0.65
CA PHE A 302 15.25 7.83 -0.20
C PHE A 302 16.31 8.59 -1.01
N SER A 303 16.88 7.98 -2.05
CA SER A 303 17.79 8.64 -3.00
C SER A 303 17.08 9.26 -4.21
N LYS A 304 15.77 9.02 -4.36
CA LYS A 304 14.95 9.47 -5.49
C LYS A 304 14.40 10.89 -5.31
#